data_b771e13df5b1547eeb47762d167ab282
#
_entry.id   b771e13df5b1547eeb47762d167ab282
#
_cell.length_a   1.000
_cell.length_b   1.000
_cell.length_c   1.000
_cell.angle_alpha   90.00
_cell.angle_beta   90.00
_cell.angle_gamma   90.00
#
_symmetry.space_group_name_H-M   'P 1'
#
loop_
_entity.id
_entity.type
_entity.pdbx_description
1 polymer ?
#
loop_
_entity_poly.entity_id
_entity_poly.type
_entity_poly.pdbx_seq_one_letter_code
_entity_poly.pdbx_strand_id
1 'polypeptide(L)'
;MCIRDSTQIIKRANMKNNQLIPGEPLREGVDLIADKKTGALIVVGSSAKLDKISSGGINLSNCKFTPEMLCELAKMDGAIIVDENVDKILKANVHLNPSDSIETSQTGTRHRTAQRVSVETELDVIAVSDESGIIKVFSNNEVNELEESSMILGRVNESLQSIDRTRRRFDDAVIELGELEIENSITNQQVLEVVQRGELLERLSEQVRKEAENLGEDSGLVMIQIESLESGVRQTLDFVLKDHLPTRKFRNINKAADEISNLTYEELNSIQTLGNLLHMQPLDQVSTPKGYRVLARFPGLPDNLHDSLVSKFKSLPNLLLASTDKLFEVDGIGRNRAQQLREYFDTLLKNIGFSYINGN
;
A
#
# COMPACT_ATOMS: atom_id res chain seq x y z
N MET A 1 -8.40 3.06 16.93
CA MET A 1 -7.57 4.16 17.43
C MET A 1 -6.53 4.39 16.36
N CYS A 2 -6.52 5.58 15.78
CA CYS A 2 -6.09 5.82 14.40
C CYS A 2 -4.59 5.69 14.14
N ILE A 3 -4.27 4.95 13.08
CA ILE A 3 -2.95 4.83 12.40
C ILE A 3 -2.51 6.17 11.72
N ARG A 4 -3.24 7.26 11.94
CA ARG A 4 -2.92 8.57 11.33
C ARG A 4 -1.68 9.28 11.90
N ASP A 5 -1.09 8.78 13.00
CA ASP A 5 -0.14 9.61 13.74
C ASP A 5 1.33 9.45 13.33
N SER A 6 1.79 8.25 12.93
CA SER A 6 3.23 8.03 12.70
C SER A 6 3.80 8.82 11.51
N THR A 7 3.12 8.85 10.39
CA THR A 7 3.61 9.55 9.17
C THR A 7 3.50 11.07 9.25
N GLN A 8 2.51 11.60 10.01
CA GLN A 8 2.42 13.04 10.29
C GLN A 8 3.46 13.50 11.31
N ILE A 9 3.91 12.60 12.17
CA ILE A 9 4.88 12.85 13.22
C ILE A 9 6.28 13.08 12.63
N ILE A 10 6.73 12.22 11.72
CA ILE A 10 8.03 12.35 11.04
C ILE A 10 8.11 13.63 10.20
N LYS A 11 7.00 14.07 9.57
CA LYS A 11 6.94 15.32 8.79
C LYS A 11 6.99 16.61 9.63
N ARG A 12 6.84 16.55 10.97
CA ARG A 12 6.87 17.70 11.87
C ARG A 12 8.19 17.90 12.61
N ALA A 13 9.04 16.86 12.69
CA ALA A 13 10.38 17.00 13.19
C ALA A 13 11.19 17.89 12.22
N ASN A 14 12.01 18.82 12.77
CA ASN A 14 12.92 19.66 11.99
C ASN A 14 14.08 18.88 11.35
N MET A 15 14.14 17.57 11.55
CA MET A 15 15.10 16.71 10.89
C MET A 15 14.95 16.83 9.38
N LYS A 16 15.96 17.38 8.74
CA LYS A 16 16.09 17.38 7.28
C LYS A 16 16.14 15.92 6.84
N ASN A 17 15.13 15.53 6.02
CA ASN A 17 15.12 14.25 5.30
C ASN A 17 15.02 12.99 6.15
N ASN A 18 13.88 12.60 6.57
CA ASN A 18 13.51 11.20 6.88
C ASN A 18 14.60 10.30 7.56
N GLN A 19 15.61 10.88 8.23
CA GLN A 19 16.79 10.19 8.79
C GLN A 19 16.45 9.12 9.86
N LEU A 20 15.20 9.10 10.33
CA LEU A 20 14.71 8.11 11.29
C LEU A 20 13.73 7.09 10.67
N ILE A 21 13.65 7.04 9.35
CA ILE A 21 12.95 5.97 8.65
C ILE A 21 13.79 4.69 8.73
N PRO A 22 13.19 3.50 8.91
CA PRO A 22 13.91 2.23 8.83
C PRO A 22 14.78 2.11 7.57
N GLY A 23 15.99 1.57 7.71
CA GLY A 23 16.98 1.49 6.63
C GLY A 23 17.91 2.72 6.53
N GLU A 24 17.58 3.85 7.12
CA GLU A 24 18.49 4.99 7.19
C GLU A 24 19.58 4.78 8.25
N PRO A 25 20.84 5.21 8.01
CA PRO A 25 21.97 4.92 8.90
C PRO A 25 21.78 5.36 10.35
N LEU A 26 21.15 6.53 10.60
CA LEU A 26 20.86 6.99 11.96
C LEU A 26 19.85 6.06 12.63
N ARG A 27 18.81 5.66 11.89
CA ARG A 27 17.79 4.75 12.40
C ARG A 27 18.37 3.39 12.74
N GLU A 28 19.18 2.81 11.87
CA GLU A 28 19.86 1.54 12.14
C GLU A 28 20.73 1.60 13.38
N GLY A 29 21.49 2.68 13.56
CA GLY A 29 22.32 2.87 14.74
C GLY A 29 21.50 2.98 16.04
N VAL A 30 20.36 3.66 15.99
CA VAL A 30 19.45 3.80 17.14
C VAL A 30 18.73 2.48 17.45
N ASP A 31 18.30 1.73 16.43
CA ASP A 31 17.70 0.40 16.59
C ASP A 31 18.72 -0.59 17.21
N LEU A 32 19.98 -0.61 16.76
CA LEU A 32 21.07 -1.40 17.35
C LEU A 32 21.29 -1.08 18.84
N ILE A 33 21.15 0.19 19.24
CA ILE A 33 21.27 0.61 20.65
C ILE A 33 20.07 0.10 21.45
N ALA A 34 18.86 0.19 20.89
CA ALA A 34 17.63 -0.27 21.50
C ALA A 34 17.65 -1.79 21.72
N ASP A 35 18.05 -2.57 20.72
CA ASP A 35 18.16 -4.03 20.77
C ASP A 35 19.17 -4.49 21.84
N LYS A 36 20.33 -3.82 21.95
CA LYS A 36 21.35 -4.11 22.94
C LYS A 36 21.00 -3.58 24.34
N LYS A 37 19.96 -2.78 24.48
CA LYS A 37 19.53 -2.15 25.75
C LYS A 37 20.66 -1.37 26.44
N THR A 38 21.51 -0.70 25.65
CA THR A 38 22.63 0.08 26.20
C THR A 38 22.18 1.48 26.59
N GLY A 39 21.06 1.96 26.03
CA GLY A 39 20.59 3.33 26.15
C GLY A 39 21.50 4.35 25.47
N ALA A 40 20.95 5.48 25.07
CA ALA A 40 21.71 6.58 24.46
C ALA A 40 21.01 7.92 24.61
N LEU A 41 21.82 8.99 24.52
CA LEU A 41 21.36 10.35 24.32
C LEU A 41 22.12 10.93 23.14
N ILE A 42 21.42 11.24 22.05
CA ILE A 42 22.03 11.66 20.79
C ILE A 42 21.45 13.02 20.42
N VAL A 43 22.30 13.98 20.13
CA VAL A 43 21.94 15.34 19.66
C VAL A 43 22.31 15.46 18.20
N VAL A 44 21.36 15.83 17.35
CA VAL A 44 21.56 15.99 15.91
C VAL A 44 21.74 17.47 15.58
N GLY A 45 22.93 17.81 15.08
CA GLY A 45 23.31 19.18 14.78
C GLY A 45 24.24 19.81 15.81
N SER A 46 24.62 21.05 15.54
CA SER A 46 25.49 21.87 16.41
C SER A 46 24.95 23.28 16.52
N SER A 47 25.10 23.89 17.70
CA SER A 47 24.70 25.28 17.91
C SER A 47 25.54 25.91 19.04
N ALA A 48 25.67 27.24 19.02
CA ALA A 48 26.31 27.98 20.12
C ALA A 48 25.58 27.79 21.48
N LYS A 49 24.28 27.50 21.46
CA LYS A 49 23.50 27.14 22.66
C LYS A 49 23.93 25.78 23.21
N LEU A 50 24.10 24.78 22.33
CA LEU A 50 24.56 23.45 22.70
C LEU A 50 25.96 23.47 23.30
N ASP A 51 26.89 24.26 22.73
CA ASP A 51 28.25 24.38 23.27
C ASP A 51 28.29 24.98 24.68
N LYS A 52 27.37 25.90 25.03
CA LYS A 52 27.26 26.51 26.38
C LYS A 52 26.82 25.53 27.44
N ILE A 53 25.96 24.58 27.13
CA ILE A 53 25.44 23.59 28.06
C ILE A 53 26.25 22.27 28.06
N SER A 54 27.22 22.15 27.14
CA SER A 54 28.08 20.98 26.98
C SER A 54 29.36 21.11 27.80
N SER A 55 29.73 20.03 28.47
CA SER A 55 31.03 19.94 29.18
C SER A 55 31.68 18.59 29.02
N GLY A 56 33.01 18.56 29.01
CA GLY A 56 33.76 17.30 28.82
C GLY A 56 33.58 16.70 27.41
N GLY A 57 33.76 15.41 27.34
CA GLY A 57 33.61 14.65 26.10
C GLY A 57 34.90 14.51 25.27
N ILE A 58 34.80 13.65 24.25
CA ILE A 58 35.86 13.34 23.31
C ILE A 58 35.49 13.99 21.96
N ASN A 59 36.39 14.77 21.39
CA ASN A 59 36.21 15.37 20.07
C ASN A 59 36.55 14.34 18.97
N LEU A 60 35.55 14.07 18.10
CA LEU A 60 35.63 13.07 17.03
C LEU A 60 35.33 13.68 15.65
N SER A 61 35.65 14.97 15.44
CA SER A 61 35.26 15.76 14.24
C SER A 61 35.64 15.12 12.89
N ASN A 62 36.54 14.17 12.87
CA ASN A 62 36.95 13.40 11.67
C ASN A 62 36.38 11.98 11.63
N CYS A 63 35.55 11.59 12.59
CA CYS A 63 34.92 10.28 12.62
C CYS A 63 33.70 10.26 11.70
N LYS A 64 33.79 9.43 10.64
CA LYS A 64 32.66 9.19 9.77
C LYS A 64 31.54 8.48 10.57
N PHE A 65 30.32 8.87 10.36
CA PHE A 65 29.17 8.19 10.94
C PHE A 65 29.02 6.78 10.37
N THR A 66 28.83 5.80 11.25
CA THR A 66 28.27 4.48 10.91
C THR A 66 27.36 4.01 12.06
N PRO A 67 26.34 3.19 11.78
CA PRO A 67 25.43 2.63 12.80
C PRO A 67 26.18 1.92 13.94
N GLU A 68 27.20 1.12 13.59
CA GLU A 68 28.01 0.37 14.55
C GLU A 68 28.84 1.29 15.44
N MET A 69 29.43 2.35 14.85
CA MET A 69 30.21 3.33 15.61
C MET A 69 29.32 4.07 16.61
N LEU A 70 28.10 4.47 16.19
CA LEU A 70 27.12 5.09 17.08
C LEU A 70 26.80 4.16 18.25
N CYS A 71 26.51 2.90 17.96
CA CYS A 71 26.19 1.88 18.97
C CYS A 71 27.36 1.61 19.93
N GLU A 72 28.60 1.58 19.45
CA GLU A 72 29.79 1.41 20.31
C GLU A 72 30.01 2.64 21.22
N LEU A 73 29.85 3.85 20.69
CA LEU A 73 29.97 5.08 21.48
C LEU A 73 28.83 5.25 22.50
N ALA A 74 27.67 4.69 22.24
CA ALA A 74 26.54 4.70 23.18
C ALA A 74 26.81 3.91 24.48
N LYS A 75 27.83 3.05 24.51
CA LYS A 75 28.28 2.37 25.74
C LYS A 75 28.96 3.31 26.72
N MET A 76 29.33 4.52 26.29
CA MET A 76 29.89 5.55 27.18
C MET A 76 28.75 6.27 27.89
N ASP A 77 29.00 6.68 29.14
CA ASP A 77 28.01 7.43 29.92
C ASP A 77 28.04 8.90 29.58
N GLY A 78 27.28 9.30 28.58
CA GLY A 78 27.23 10.68 28.10
C GLY A 78 26.51 10.80 26.76
N ALA A 79 26.30 12.04 26.32
CA ALA A 79 25.65 12.31 25.04
C ALA A 79 26.63 12.16 23.87
N ILE A 80 26.06 11.76 22.71
CA ILE A 80 26.73 11.75 21.42
C ILE A 80 26.19 12.92 20.60
N ILE A 81 27.06 13.67 19.96
CA ILE A 81 26.69 14.78 19.07
C ILE A 81 27.09 14.39 17.66
N VAL A 82 26.10 14.34 16.76
CA VAL A 82 26.27 14.10 15.33
C VAL A 82 26.01 15.38 14.54
N ASP A 83 26.54 15.50 13.35
CA ASP A 83 26.27 16.66 12.49
C ASP A 83 24.83 16.62 11.92
N GLU A 84 24.38 17.75 11.35
CA GLU A 84 23.01 17.90 10.83
C GLU A 84 22.64 16.92 9.72
N ASN A 85 23.64 16.46 8.94
CA ASN A 85 23.44 15.54 7.83
C ASN A 85 23.67 14.07 8.23
N VAL A 86 24.09 13.83 9.49
CA VAL A 86 24.48 12.49 9.98
C VAL A 86 25.64 11.86 9.20
N ASP A 87 26.52 12.68 8.64
CA ASP A 87 27.74 12.21 7.96
C ASP A 87 28.88 11.92 8.94
N LYS A 88 28.88 12.60 10.10
CA LYS A 88 29.98 12.55 11.06
C LYS A 88 29.49 12.57 12.51
N ILE A 89 30.23 11.89 13.37
CA ILE A 89 30.12 12.02 14.81
C ILE A 89 31.09 13.12 15.26
N LEU A 90 30.56 14.19 15.85
CA LEU A 90 31.33 15.36 16.27
C LEU A 90 31.99 15.17 17.64
N LYS A 91 31.21 14.71 18.62
CA LYS A 91 31.63 14.50 19.99
C LYS A 91 30.93 13.26 20.59
N ALA A 92 31.58 12.59 21.52
CA ALA A 92 30.99 11.51 22.33
C ALA A 92 31.33 11.69 23.82
N ASN A 93 30.57 11.01 24.68
CA ASN A 93 30.72 11.10 26.14
C ASN A 93 30.61 12.54 26.68
N VAL A 94 29.68 13.34 26.14
CA VAL A 94 29.48 14.72 26.52
C VAL A 94 28.48 14.82 27.66
N HIS A 95 28.82 15.59 28.71
CA HIS A 95 27.86 15.96 29.75
C HIS A 95 27.04 17.15 29.29
N LEU A 96 25.71 17.02 29.29
CA LEU A 96 24.77 18.06 28.95
C LEU A 96 24.10 18.60 30.23
N ASN A 97 24.21 19.90 30.47
CA ASN A 97 23.65 20.58 31.63
C ASN A 97 22.62 21.64 31.20
N PRO A 98 21.47 21.26 30.69
CA PRO A 98 20.39 22.18 30.32
C PRO A 98 19.79 22.85 31.57
N SER A 99 19.12 23.98 31.39
CA SER A 99 18.48 24.71 32.46
C SER A 99 17.41 23.88 33.17
N ASP A 100 17.46 23.83 34.52
CA ASP A 100 16.45 23.16 35.35
C ASP A 100 15.10 23.91 35.36
N SER A 101 15.05 25.17 34.89
CA SER A 101 13.83 25.93 34.76
C SER A 101 12.90 25.42 33.64
N ILE A 102 13.42 24.60 32.72
CA ILE A 102 12.62 23.99 31.68
C ILE A 102 11.82 22.81 32.26
N GLU A 103 10.51 22.98 32.32
CA GLU A 103 9.61 21.90 32.77
C GLU A 103 9.63 20.71 31.83
N THR A 104 9.51 19.52 32.39
CA THR A 104 9.46 18.28 31.63
C THR A 104 8.44 17.32 32.21
N SER A 105 7.67 16.68 31.34
CA SER A 105 6.74 15.59 31.69
C SER A 105 7.39 14.20 31.70
N GLN A 106 8.67 14.11 31.28
CA GLN A 106 9.35 12.82 31.14
C GLN A 106 9.86 12.28 32.49
N THR A 107 9.87 10.94 32.58
CA THR A 107 10.50 10.21 33.69
C THR A 107 11.89 9.72 33.27
N GLY A 108 12.80 9.57 34.23
CA GLY A 108 14.18 9.15 33.96
C GLY A 108 15.10 10.31 33.54
N THR A 109 16.36 10.22 33.97
CA THR A 109 17.34 11.31 33.82
C THR A 109 17.63 11.63 32.34
N ARG A 110 17.85 10.60 31.53
CA ARG A 110 18.20 10.74 30.10
C ARG A 110 17.09 11.39 29.31
N HIS A 111 15.81 10.98 29.50
CA HIS A 111 14.67 11.55 28.79
C HIS A 111 14.37 12.99 29.23
N ARG A 112 14.50 13.32 30.52
CA ARG A 112 14.37 14.71 31.01
C ARG A 112 15.43 15.61 30.42
N THR A 113 16.69 15.15 30.39
CA THR A 113 17.81 15.88 29.76
C THR A 113 17.54 16.07 28.27
N ALA A 114 17.10 15.03 27.55
CA ALA A 114 16.76 15.12 26.14
C ALA A 114 15.72 16.20 25.83
N GLN A 115 14.61 16.21 26.56
CA GLN A 115 13.55 17.22 26.38
C GLN A 115 14.05 18.64 26.65
N ARG A 116 14.77 18.84 27.76
CA ARG A 116 15.32 20.16 28.13
C ARG A 116 16.33 20.66 27.10
N VAL A 117 17.24 19.78 26.65
CA VAL A 117 18.23 20.12 25.61
C VAL A 117 17.54 20.51 24.30
N SER A 118 16.56 19.73 23.87
CA SER A 118 15.80 20.05 22.65
C SER A 118 15.12 21.41 22.71
N VAL A 119 14.47 21.73 23.83
CA VAL A 119 13.81 23.04 24.03
C VAL A 119 14.82 24.19 24.09
N GLU A 120 15.95 24.01 24.80
CA GLU A 120 16.93 25.06 24.99
C GLU A 120 17.75 25.35 23.73
N THR A 121 18.10 24.30 22.99
CA THR A 121 18.99 24.40 21.82
C THR A 121 18.27 24.51 20.50
N GLU A 122 16.97 24.17 20.45
CA GLU A 122 16.16 24.05 19.24
C GLU A 122 16.67 22.96 18.29
N LEU A 123 17.46 22.00 18.81
CA LEU A 123 17.98 20.85 18.07
C LEU A 123 17.13 19.61 18.36
N ASP A 124 17.14 18.69 17.41
CA ASP A 124 16.53 17.40 17.57
C ASP A 124 17.39 16.50 18.47
N VAL A 125 16.76 15.86 19.44
CA VAL A 125 17.43 15.01 20.42
C VAL A 125 16.74 13.65 20.47
N ILE A 126 17.54 12.59 20.37
CA ILE A 126 17.05 11.21 20.45
C ILE A 126 17.49 10.62 21.79
N ALA A 127 16.55 10.04 22.50
CA ALA A 127 16.85 9.28 23.72
C ALA A 127 16.37 7.85 23.56
N VAL A 128 17.26 6.91 23.86
CA VAL A 128 16.96 5.47 23.90
C VAL A 128 16.99 5.01 25.35
N SER A 129 15.96 4.30 25.79
CA SER A 129 15.89 3.71 27.12
C SER A 129 16.77 2.47 27.21
N ASP A 130 17.56 2.38 28.28
CA ASP A 130 18.36 1.19 28.62
C ASP A 130 17.53 0.03 29.19
N GLU A 131 16.38 0.32 29.80
CA GLU A 131 15.51 -0.71 30.37
C GLU A 131 14.56 -1.31 29.32
N SER A 132 13.83 -0.43 28.60
CA SER A 132 12.75 -0.83 27.69
C SER A 132 13.14 -0.88 26.21
N GLY A 133 14.26 -0.26 25.82
CA GLY A 133 14.61 -0.08 24.40
C GLY A 133 13.77 0.99 23.69
N ILE A 134 12.83 1.64 24.39
CA ILE A 134 11.96 2.66 23.77
C ILE A 134 12.80 3.83 23.26
N ILE A 135 12.55 4.21 22.00
CA ILE A 135 13.20 5.33 21.31
C ILE A 135 12.26 6.51 21.32
N LYS A 136 12.71 7.64 21.88
CA LYS A 136 11.96 8.89 21.84
C LYS A 136 12.75 10.00 21.15
N VAL A 137 12.06 10.73 20.29
CA VAL A 137 12.59 11.89 19.57
C VAL A 137 11.95 13.15 20.13
N PHE A 138 12.80 14.09 20.52
CA PHE A 138 12.41 15.38 21.07
C PHE A 138 12.73 16.46 20.04
N SER A 139 11.73 17.16 19.55
CA SER A 139 11.85 18.22 18.54
C SER A 139 10.86 19.33 18.83
N ASN A 140 11.32 20.59 18.91
CA ASN A 140 10.43 21.75 19.08
C ASN A 140 9.37 21.62 20.19
N ASN A 141 9.76 21.08 21.36
CA ASN A 141 8.87 20.80 22.49
C ASN A 141 7.83 19.68 22.24
N GLU A 142 7.90 18.99 21.10
CA GLU A 142 7.12 17.78 20.83
C GLU A 142 7.95 16.54 21.18
N VAL A 143 7.26 15.49 21.61
CA VAL A 143 7.88 14.21 21.96
C VAL A 143 7.21 13.12 21.16
N ASN A 144 7.99 12.42 20.37
CA ASN A 144 7.52 11.35 19.51
C ASN A 144 8.22 10.04 19.90
N GLU A 145 7.45 8.99 20.07
CA GLU A 145 7.97 7.64 20.30
C GLU A 145 8.05 6.92 18.96
N LEU A 146 9.23 6.38 18.64
CA LEU A 146 9.41 5.61 17.43
C LEU A 146 9.08 4.14 17.69
N GLU A 147 8.35 3.58 16.76
CA GLU A 147 8.03 2.17 16.75
C GLU A 147 9.24 1.37 16.26
N GLU A 148 9.47 0.18 16.83
CA GLU A 148 10.56 -0.70 16.37
C GLU A 148 10.38 -1.10 14.90
N SER A 149 11.47 -1.05 14.12
CA SER A 149 11.45 -1.43 12.70
C SER A 149 10.94 -2.86 12.47
N SER A 150 11.29 -3.78 13.37
CA SER A 150 10.82 -5.17 13.36
C SER A 150 9.30 -5.28 13.47
N MET A 151 8.66 -4.43 14.27
CA MET A 151 7.21 -4.40 14.43
C MET A 151 6.51 -3.85 13.18
N ILE A 152 7.08 -2.82 12.56
CA ILE A 152 6.56 -2.26 11.30
C ILE A 152 6.63 -3.33 10.21
N LEU A 153 7.78 -3.98 10.04
CA LEU A 153 7.98 -5.07 9.08
C LEU A 153 7.02 -6.24 9.34
N GLY A 154 6.82 -6.61 10.60
CA GLY A 154 5.87 -7.66 11.00
C GLY A 154 4.44 -7.34 10.52
N ARG A 155 3.96 -6.12 10.79
CA ARG A 155 2.62 -5.68 10.35
C ARG A 155 2.49 -5.65 8.82
N VAL A 156 3.48 -5.12 8.13
CA VAL A 156 3.46 -5.08 6.66
C VAL A 156 3.40 -6.48 6.07
N ASN A 157 4.17 -7.44 6.62
CA ASN A 157 4.13 -8.83 6.19
C ASN A 157 2.76 -9.50 6.45
N GLU A 158 2.13 -9.25 7.60
CA GLU A 158 0.77 -9.73 7.89
C GLU A 158 -0.25 -9.12 6.91
N SER A 159 -0.09 -7.84 6.60
CA SER A 159 -0.95 -7.13 5.65
C SER A 159 -0.78 -7.67 4.22
N LEU A 160 0.44 -7.97 3.78
CA LEU A 160 0.72 -8.62 2.49
C LEU A 160 0.06 -10.01 2.39
N GLN A 161 0.09 -10.81 3.46
CA GLN A 161 -0.63 -12.08 3.49
C GLN A 161 -2.15 -11.90 3.40
N SER A 162 -2.68 -10.81 3.96
CA SER A 162 -4.10 -10.48 3.84
C SER A 162 -4.47 -10.09 2.41
N ILE A 163 -3.61 -9.31 1.73
CA ILE A 163 -3.77 -8.98 0.30
C ILE A 163 -3.76 -10.26 -0.54
N ASP A 164 -2.79 -11.17 -0.33
CA ASP A 164 -2.68 -12.43 -1.07
C ASP A 164 -3.95 -13.28 -0.93
N ARG A 165 -4.49 -13.42 0.31
CA ARG A 165 -5.77 -14.13 0.52
C ARG A 165 -6.95 -13.45 -0.18
N THR A 166 -6.99 -12.12 -0.17
CA THR A 166 -8.06 -11.36 -0.83
C THR A 166 -7.94 -11.47 -2.34
N ARG A 167 -6.71 -11.47 -2.87
CA ARG A 167 -6.43 -11.69 -4.28
C ARG A 167 -6.94 -13.05 -4.76
N ARG A 168 -6.64 -14.12 -4.05
CA ARG A 168 -7.13 -15.46 -4.42
C ARG A 168 -8.66 -15.51 -4.45
N ARG A 169 -9.34 -14.92 -3.45
CA ARG A 169 -10.81 -14.86 -3.44
C ARG A 169 -11.38 -14.03 -4.60
N PHE A 170 -10.66 -12.99 -5.02
CA PHE A 170 -11.03 -12.22 -6.19
C PHE A 170 -10.86 -13.04 -7.46
N ASP A 171 -9.72 -13.72 -7.63
CA ASP A 171 -9.44 -14.58 -8.79
C ASP A 171 -10.46 -15.71 -8.90
N ASP A 172 -10.77 -16.39 -7.79
CA ASP A 172 -11.81 -17.43 -7.75
C ASP A 172 -13.17 -16.90 -8.20
N ALA A 173 -13.57 -15.72 -7.70
CA ALA A 173 -14.83 -15.10 -8.09
C ALA A 173 -14.84 -14.68 -9.58
N VAL A 174 -13.70 -14.25 -10.14
CA VAL A 174 -13.56 -13.90 -11.56
C VAL A 174 -13.65 -15.14 -12.44
N ILE A 175 -13.15 -16.29 -11.98
CA ILE A 175 -13.27 -17.57 -12.70
C ILE A 175 -14.73 -18.01 -12.70
N GLU A 176 -15.38 -18.07 -11.55
CA GLU A 176 -16.80 -18.41 -11.42
C GLU A 176 -17.70 -17.47 -12.25
N LEU A 177 -17.42 -16.16 -12.20
CA LEU A 177 -18.09 -15.18 -13.05
C LEU A 177 -18.00 -15.57 -14.54
N GLY A 178 -16.83 -16.02 -14.99
CA GLY A 178 -16.62 -16.41 -16.39
C GLY A 178 -17.46 -17.59 -16.84
N GLU A 179 -17.60 -18.58 -16.00
CA GLU A 179 -18.43 -19.75 -16.26
C GLU A 179 -19.91 -19.36 -16.37
N LEU A 180 -20.42 -18.62 -15.38
CA LEU A 180 -21.81 -18.15 -15.33
C LEU A 180 -22.16 -17.16 -16.45
N GLU A 181 -21.20 -16.34 -16.91
CA GLU A 181 -21.39 -15.46 -18.08
C GLU A 181 -21.60 -16.25 -19.38
N ILE A 182 -20.85 -17.30 -19.61
CA ILE A 182 -20.98 -18.13 -20.82
C ILE A 182 -22.28 -18.93 -20.76
N GLU A 183 -22.70 -19.38 -19.57
CA GLU A 183 -24.00 -20.03 -19.35
C GLU A 183 -25.20 -19.08 -19.41
N ASN A 184 -24.94 -17.76 -19.40
CA ASN A 184 -25.96 -16.72 -19.31
C ASN A 184 -26.88 -16.88 -18.07
N SER A 185 -26.31 -17.34 -16.97
CA SER A 185 -27.02 -17.60 -15.70
C SER A 185 -26.64 -16.66 -14.56
N ILE A 186 -25.68 -15.76 -14.80
CA ILE A 186 -25.15 -14.83 -13.79
C ILE A 186 -26.21 -13.82 -13.32
N THR A 187 -26.22 -13.53 -12.01
CA THR A 187 -27.08 -12.53 -11.39
C THR A 187 -26.34 -11.21 -11.13
N ASN A 188 -27.07 -10.12 -10.95
CA ASN A 188 -26.52 -8.83 -10.56
C ASN A 188 -25.72 -8.94 -9.25
N GLN A 189 -26.17 -9.75 -8.28
CA GLN A 189 -25.45 -9.97 -7.02
C GLN A 189 -24.04 -10.51 -7.25
N GLN A 190 -23.90 -11.56 -8.07
CA GLN A 190 -22.60 -12.18 -8.33
C GLN A 190 -21.63 -11.23 -9.04
N VAL A 191 -22.13 -10.41 -9.97
CA VAL A 191 -21.32 -9.34 -10.59
C VAL A 191 -20.83 -8.33 -9.55
N LEU A 192 -21.74 -7.88 -8.67
CA LEU A 192 -21.41 -6.90 -7.62
C LEU A 192 -20.43 -7.46 -6.58
N GLU A 193 -20.50 -8.76 -6.28
CA GLU A 193 -19.53 -9.43 -5.40
C GLU A 193 -18.12 -9.40 -5.97
N VAL A 194 -17.96 -9.58 -7.29
CA VAL A 194 -16.64 -9.44 -7.94
C VAL A 194 -16.14 -8.00 -7.86
N VAL A 195 -17.01 -7.03 -8.14
CA VAL A 195 -16.66 -5.60 -8.05
C VAL A 195 -16.26 -5.22 -6.63
N GLN A 196 -17.02 -5.67 -5.63
CA GLN A 196 -16.73 -5.44 -4.22
C GLN A 196 -15.35 -6.01 -3.82
N ARG A 197 -15.07 -7.27 -4.19
CA ARG A 197 -13.80 -7.94 -3.85
C ARG A 197 -12.60 -7.24 -4.50
N GLY A 198 -12.72 -6.82 -5.75
CA GLY A 198 -11.66 -6.09 -6.45
C GLY A 198 -11.39 -4.73 -5.83
N GLU A 199 -12.43 -3.95 -5.51
CA GLU A 199 -12.28 -2.65 -4.83
C GLU A 199 -11.67 -2.81 -3.42
N LEU A 200 -12.06 -3.84 -2.65
CA LEU A 200 -11.46 -4.13 -1.36
C LEU A 200 -9.97 -4.47 -1.50
N LEU A 201 -9.58 -5.20 -2.53
CA LEU A 201 -8.19 -5.51 -2.81
C LEU A 201 -7.38 -4.26 -3.12
N GLU A 202 -7.88 -3.37 -4.00
CA GLU A 202 -7.23 -2.09 -4.32
C GLU A 202 -7.04 -1.21 -3.06
N ARG A 203 -8.04 -1.12 -2.18
CA ARG A 203 -7.97 -0.35 -0.94
C ARG A 203 -6.96 -0.92 0.07
N LEU A 204 -6.96 -2.25 0.23
CA LEU A 204 -5.98 -2.91 1.10
C LEU A 204 -4.57 -2.68 0.61
N SER A 205 -4.34 -2.81 -0.69
CA SER A 205 -3.03 -2.58 -1.30
C SER A 205 -2.56 -1.14 -1.12
N GLU A 206 -3.46 -0.17 -1.31
CA GLU A 206 -3.14 1.25 -1.10
C GLU A 206 -2.82 1.56 0.37
N GLN A 207 -3.53 0.92 1.31
CA GLN A 207 -3.21 1.06 2.74
C GLN A 207 -1.82 0.51 3.06
N VAL A 208 -1.50 -0.69 2.57
CA VAL A 208 -0.19 -1.32 2.81
C VAL A 208 0.94 -0.55 2.12
N ARG A 209 0.68 0.03 0.94
CA ARG A 209 1.63 0.90 0.24
C ARG A 209 2.01 2.10 1.10
N LYS A 210 1.04 2.76 1.73
CA LYS A 210 1.29 3.88 2.66
C LYS A 210 2.05 3.45 3.92
N GLU A 211 1.79 2.28 4.43
CA GLU A 211 2.55 1.73 5.56
C GLU A 211 3.99 1.38 5.13
N ALA A 212 4.16 0.82 3.94
CA ALA A 212 5.46 0.47 3.39
C ALA A 212 6.36 1.68 3.08
N GLU A 213 5.79 2.87 2.79
CA GLU A 213 6.57 4.11 2.64
C GLU A 213 7.42 4.43 3.89
N ASN A 214 7.01 3.94 5.05
CA ASN A 214 7.73 4.14 6.31
C ASN A 214 8.88 3.12 6.52
N LEU A 215 9.09 2.17 5.61
CA LEU A 215 10.14 1.14 5.70
C LEU A 215 11.48 1.57 5.08
N GLY A 216 11.57 2.78 4.50
CA GLY A 216 12.80 3.26 3.87
C GLY A 216 13.29 2.34 2.75
N GLU A 217 14.55 1.89 2.82
CA GLU A 217 15.15 1.03 1.79
C GLU A 217 14.45 -0.32 1.64
N ASP A 218 13.91 -0.88 2.73
CA ASP A 218 13.17 -2.16 2.70
C ASP A 218 11.82 -2.05 1.98
N SER A 219 11.32 -0.84 1.74
CA SER A 219 10.05 -0.60 1.04
C SER A 219 10.03 -1.16 -0.39
N GLY A 220 11.19 -1.19 -1.06
CA GLY A 220 11.30 -1.60 -2.46
C GLY A 220 10.78 -3.02 -2.73
N LEU A 221 11.15 -3.99 -1.90
CA LEU A 221 10.68 -5.38 -2.03
C LEU A 221 9.17 -5.50 -1.76
N VAL A 222 8.68 -4.76 -0.78
CA VAL A 222 7.25 -4.72 -0.43
C VAL A 222 6.44 -4.12 -1.59
N MET A 223 6.91 -3.02 -2.19
CA MET A 223 6.25 -2.39 -3.34
C MET A 223 6.14 -3.34 -4.53
N ILE A 224 7.21 -4.07 -4.87
CA ILE A 224 7.19 -5.09 -5.93
C ILE A 224 6.14 -6.17 -5.65
N GLN A 225 6.02 -6.63 -4.41
CA GLN A 225 5.02 -7.64 -4.03
C GLN A 225 3.59 -7.09 -4.16
N ILE A 226 3.34 -5.85 -3.72
CA ILE A 226 2.03 -5.20 -3.87
C ILE A 226 1.68 -5.07 -5.35
N GLU A 227 2.58 -4.55 -6.18
CA GLU A 227 2.38 -4.43 -7.63
C GLU A 227 2.05 -5.77 -8.30
N SER A 228 2.74 -6.84 -7.90
CA SER A 228 2.45 -8.19 -8.38
C SER A 228 1.05 -8.66 -7.99
N LEU A 229 0.62 -8.41 -6.76
CA LEU A 229 -0.70 -8.80 -6.25
C LEU A 229 -1.84 -7.96 -6.84
N GLU A 230 -1.60 -6.72 -7.20
CA GLU A 230 -2.59 -5.83 -7.86
C GLU A 230 -2.68 -6.04 -9.37
N SER A 231 -1.67 -6.67 -9.97
CA SER A 231 -1.58 -6.80 -11.42
C SER A 231 -2.86 -7.32 -12.05
N GLY A 232 -3.42 -6.58 -13.01
CA GLY A 232 -4.61 -6.94 -13.78
C GLY A 232 -5.95 -6.81 -13.03
N VAL A 233 -5.98 -6.45 -11.74
CA VAL A 233 -7.23 -6.29 -10.96
C VAL A 233 -8.08 -5.17 -11.56
N ARG A 234 -7.52 -3.98 -11.69
CA ARG A 234 -8.22 -2.82 -12.25
C ARG A 234 -8.74 -3.07 -13.65
N GLN A 235 -7.90 -3.64 -14.52
CA GLN A 235 -8.30 -3.99 -15.87
C GLN A 235 -9.48 -4.98 -15.88
N THR A 236 -9.44 -5.97 -14.99
CA THR A 236 -10.54 -6.95 -14.85
C THR A 236 -11.84 -6.26 -14.40
N LEU A 237 -11.77 -5.37 -13.40
CA LEU A 237 -12.93 -4.60 -12.93
C LEU A 237 -13.52 -3.73 -14.05
N ASP A 238 -12.67 -3.06 -14.82
CA ASP A 238 -13.11 -2.23 -15.95
C ASP A 238 -13.88 -3.06 -17.00
N PHE A 239 -13.42 -4.28 -17.29
CA PHE A 239 -14.13 -5.17 -18.20
C PHE A 239 -15.43 -5.71 -17.61
N VAL A 240 -15.45 -6.05 -16.32
CA VAL A 240 -16.69 -6.47 -15.62
C VAL A 240 -17.73 -5.36 -15.65
N LEU A 241 -17.32 -4.12 -15.36
CA LEU A 241 -18.20 -2.96 -15.43
C LEU A 241 -18.67 -2.69 -16.87
N LYS A 242 -17.80 -2.82 -17.89
CA LYS A 242 -18.18 -2.71 -19.32
C LYS A 242 -19.25 -3.72 -19.69
N ASP A 243 -19.10 -4.96 -19.24
CA ASP A 243 -20.01 -6.03 -19.58
C ASP A 243 -21.41 -5.87 -18.96
N HIS A 244 -21.46 -5.45 -17.70
CA HIS A 244 -22.70 -5.55 -16.92
C HIS A 244 -23.42 -4.23 -16.65
N LEU A 245 -22.71 -3.07 -16.66
CA LEU A 245 -23.35 -1.80 -16.37
C LEU A 245 -24.43 -1.44 -17.40
N PRO A 246 -25.60 -0.92 -16.94
CA PRO A 246 -26.65 -0.41 -17.82
C PRO A 246 -26.14 0.77 -18.66
N THR A 247 -26.24 0.65 -19.98
CA THR A 247 -25.66 1.61 -20.96
C THR A 247 -26.21 3.04 -20.86
N ARG A 248 -27.41 3.21 -20.30
CA ARG A 248 -28.10 4.52 -20.25
C ARG A 248 -27.53 5.49 -19.22
N LYS A 249 -26.82 5.02 -18.18
CA LYS A 249 -26.39 5.85 -17.07
C LYS A 249 -24.87 5.99 -16.93
N PHE A 250 -24.11 5.00 -17.32
CA PHE A 250 -22.65 5.02 -17.23
C PHE A 250 -21.99 4.94 -18.61
N ARG A 251 -22.06 6.06 -19.35
CA ARG A 251 -21.29 6.20 -20.62
C ARG A 251 -19.77 6.27 -20.37
N ASN A 252 -19.36 6.44 -19.12
CA ASN A 252 -17.97 6.55 -18.73
C ASN A 252 -17.72 5.65 -17.50
N ILE A 253 -16.97 4.58 -17.69
CA ILE A 253 -16.63 3.60 -16.65
C ILE A 253 -15.80 4.24 -15.53
N ASN A 254 -14.93 5.19 -15.88
CA ASN A 254 -14.14 5.92 -14.90
C ASN A 254 -15.02 6.60 -13.85
N LYS A 255 -16.17 7.13 -14.25
CA LYS A 255 -17.11 7.72 -13.31
C LYS A 255 -17.70 6.69 -12.35
N ALA A 256 -18.07 5.51 -12.84
CA ALA A 256 -18.57 4.43 -11.98
C ALA A 256 -17.49 3.97 -11.00
N ALA A 257 -16.26 3.85 -11.46
CA ALA A 257 -15.11 3.52 -10.63
C ALA A 257 -14.84 4.58 -9.55
N ASP A 258 -14.90 5.86 -9.90
CA ASP A 258 -14.77 6.97 -8.95
C ASP A 258 -15.89 6.97 -7.89
N GLU A 259 -17.13 6.67 -8.31
CA GLU A 259 -18.26 6.55 -7.39
C GLU A 259 -18.08 5.39 -6.41
N ILE A 260 -17.55 4.24 -6.86
CA ILE A 260 -17.24 3.08 -6.02
C ILE A 260 -16.11 3.41 -5.05
N SER A 261 -15.03 4.04 -5.51
CA SER A 261 -13.86 4.38 -4.68
C SER A 261 -14.19 5.36 -3.55
N ASN A 262 -15.23 6.18 -3.72
CA ASN A 262 -15.69 7.13 -2.71
C ASN A 262 -16.62 6.53 -1.64
N LEU A 263 -17.05 5.27 -1.77
CA LEU A 263 -17.85 4.59 -0.74
C LEU A 263 -17.02 4.36 0.53
N THR A 264 -17.66 4.46 1.69
CA THR A 264 -17.07 4.00 2.94
C THR A 264 -16.91 2.47 2.96
N TYR A 265 -16.15 1.93 3.92
CA TYR A 265 -16.02 0.47 4.08
C TYR A 265 -17.36 -0.20 4.38
N GLU A 266 -18.21 0.43 5.18
CA GLU A 266 -19.54 -0.09 5.52
C GLU A 266 -20.46 -0.11 4.29
N GLU A 267 -20.45 0.95 3.49
CA GLU A 267 -21.22 1.05 2.26
C GLU A 267 -20.74 0.05 1.20
N LEU A 268 -19.44 -0.13 1.04
CA LEU A 268 -18.85 -1.10 0.10
C LEU A 268 -19.18 -2.53 0.51
N ASN A 269 -19.24 -2.84 1.81
CA ASN A 269 -19.62 -4.17 2.31
C ASN A 269 -21.11 -4.50 2.13
N SER A 270 -21.95 -3.52 1.83
CA SER A 270 -23.36 -3.70 1.52
C SER A 270 -23.57 -3.90 0.02
N ILE A 271 -23.77 -5.13 -0.44
CA ILE A 271 -24.10 -5.44 -1.84
C ILE A 271 -25.34 -4.66 -2.31
N GLN A 272 -26.31 -4.46 -1.42
CA GLN A 272 -27.50 -3.66 -1.72
C GLN A 272 -27.16 -2.20 -2.04
N THR A 273 -26.26 -1.60 -1.26
CA THR A 273 -25.79 -0.21 -1.48
C THR A 273 -25.06 -0.09 -2.80
N LEU A 274 -24.15 -1.03 -3.08
CA LEU A 274 -23.40 -1.09 -4.33
C LEU A 274 -24.34 -1.30 -5.54
N GLY A 275 -25.34 -2.18 -5.41
CA GLY A 275 -26.35 -2.41 -6.43
C GLY A 275 -27.23 -1.18 -6.71
N ASN A 276 -27.57 -0.40 -5.69
CA ASN A 276 -28.28 0.87 -5.87
C ASN A 276 -27.42 1.90 -6.57
N LEU A 277 -26.14 2.03 -6.18
CA LEU A 277 -25.17 2.95 -6.78
C LEU A 277 -25.03 2.69 -8.29
N LEU A 278 -24.79 1.42 -8.65
CA LEU A 278 -24.57 0.99 -10.03
C LEU A 278 -25.86 0.72 -10.84
N HIS A 279 -27.04 0.91 -10.22
CA HIS A 279 -28.36 0.63 -10.81
C HIS A 279 -28.52 -0.82 -11.29
N MET A 280 -27.96 -1.76 -10.54
CA MET A 280 -28.03 -3.20 -10.77
C MET A 280 -29.01 -3.85 -9.78
N GLN A 281 -30.27 -3.42 -9.86
CA GLN A 281 -31.37 -3.93 -9.04
C GLN A 281 -32.48 -4.48 -9.94
N PRO A 282 -33.22 -5.52 -9.50
CA PRO A 282 -33.02 -6.32 -8.28
C PRO A 282 -31.77 -7.22 -8.33
N LEU A 283 -31.26 -7.65 -7.17
CA LEU A 283 -30.00 -8.40 -7.06
C LEU A 283 -30.05 -9.79 -7.70
N ASP A 284 -31.19 -10.43 -7.66
CA ASP A 284 -31.49 -11.76 -8.23
C ASP A 284 -31.77 -11.72 -9.75
N GLN A 285 -31.84 -10.53 -10.34
CA GLN A 285 -32.02 -10.40 -11.78
C GLN A 285 -30.80 -10.95 -12.54
N VAL A 286 -31.06 -11.76 -13.57
CA VAL A 286 -30.04 -12.22 -14.49
C VAL A 286 -29.45 -11.02 -15.25
N SER A 287 -28.14 -10.91 -15.20
CA SER A 287 -27.36 -9.91 -15.91
C SER A 287 -26.80 -10.54 -17.20
N THR A 288 -27.11 -9.96 -18.34
CA THR A 288 -26.59 -10.46 -19.63
C THR A 288 -25.30 -9.71 -20.00
N PRO A 289 -24.14 -10.38 -19.99
CA PRO A 289 -22.87 -9.75 -20.33
C PRO A 289 -22.83 -9.36 -21.82
N LYS A 290 -22.08 -8.28 -22.12
CA LYS A 290 -21.90 -7.81 -23.50
C LYS A 290 -20.81 -8.56 -24.27
N GLY A 291 -19.77 -9.05 -23.55
CA GLY A 291 -18.69 -9.86 -24.10
C GLY A 291 -17.31 -9.20 -24.13
N TYR A 292 -17.12 -8.00 -23.56
CA TYR A 292 -15.82 -7.31 -23.54
C TYR A 292 -14.73 -8.16 -22.88
N ARG A 293 -15.05 -8.80 -21.75
CA ARG A 293 -14.08 -9.61 -21.00
C ARG A 293 -13.62 -10.85 -21.76
N VAL A 294 -14.51 -11.48 -22.51
CA VAL A 294 -14.20 -12.64 -23.35
C VAL A 294 -13.36 -12.19 -24.55
N LEU A 295 -13.71 -11.07 -25.20
CA LEU A 295 -12.96 -10.52 -26.32
C LEU A 295 -11.55 -10.06 -25.92
N ALA A 296 -11.39 -9.46 -24.74
CA ALA A 296 -10.09 -9.02 -24.26
C ALA A 296 -9.08 -10.18 -24.01
N ARG A 297 -9.57 -11.40 -23.79
CA ARG A 297 -8.74 -12.61 -23.68
C ARG A 297 -8.33 -13.20 -25.01
N PHE A 298 -8.94 -12.75 -26.12
CA PHE A 298 -8.59 -13.25 -27.45
C PHE A 298 -7.29 -12.57 -27.93
N PRO A 299 -6.20 -13.33 -28.22
CA PRO A 299 -4.93 -12.75 -28.58
C PRO A 299 -4.97 -11.91 -29.86
N GLY A 300 -4.42 -10.71 -29.81
CA GLY A 300 -4.23 -9.86 -30.99
C GLY A 300 -5.51 -9.21 -31.54
N LEU A 301 -6.58 -9.12 -30.77
CA LEU A 301 -7.76 -8.36 -31.12
C LEU A 301 -7.63 -6.92 -30.60
N PRO A 302 -7.55 -5.89 -31.46
CA PRO A 302 -7.50 -4.50 -31.04
C PRO A 302 -8.77 -4.06 -30.32
N ASP A 303 -8.64 -3.11 -29.36
CA ASP A 303 -9.74 -2.65 -28.52
C ASP A 303 -10.91 -2.04 -29.30
N ASN A 304 -10.62 -1.34 -30.41
CA ASN A 304 -11.66 -0.77 -31.27
C ASN A 304 -12.56 -1.85 -31.91
N LEU A 305 -12.05 -3.07 -32.10
CA LEU A 305 -12.84 -4.19 -32.61
C LEU A 305 -13.73 -4.81 -31.54
N HIS A 306 -13.38 -4.68 -30.26
CA HIS A 306 -14.28 -5.08 -29.17
C HIS A 306 -15.60 -4.30 -29.25
N ASP A 307 -15.51 -2.96 -29.38
CA ASP A 307 -16.69 -2.11 -29.50
C ASP A 307 -17.54 -2.43 -30.72
N SER A 308 -16.90 -2.69 -31.87
CA SER A 308 -17.58 -3.07 -33.11
C SER A 308 -18.36 -4.39 -32.99
N LEU A 309 -17.70 -5.42 -32.39
CA LEU A 309 -18.32 -6.71 -32.13
C LEU A 309 -19.47 -6.61 -31.14
N VAL A 310 -19.25 -5.95 -30.00
CA VAL A 310 -20.28 -5.77 -28.97
C VAL A 310 -21.47 -4.95 -29.52
N SER A 311 -21.23 -3.92 -30.30
CA SER A 311 -22.29 -3.11 -30.93
C SER A 311 -23.16 -3.93 -31.90
N LYS A 312 -22.53 -4.85 -32.64
CA LYS A 312 -23.25 -5.71 -33.60
C LYS A 312 -24.04 -6.82 -32.90
N PHE A 313 -23.41 -7.54 -31.99
CA PHE A 313 -24.00 -8.74 -31.36
C PHE A 313 -24.78 -8.45 -30.08
N LYS A 314 -24.50 -7.32 -29.39
CA LYS A 314 -25.20 -6.76 -28.22
C LYS A 314 -25.10 -7.58 -26.94
N SER A 315 -24.82 -8.89 -27.02
CA SER A 315 -24.69 -9.77 -25.86
C SER A 315 -23.70 -10.88 -26.12
N LEU A 316 -23.08 -11.40 -25.07
CA LEU A 316 -22.13 -12.51 -25.15
C LEU A 316 -22.77 -13.77 -25.72
N PRO A 317 -23.99 -14.21 -25.34
CA PRO A 317 -24.62 -15.36 -25.97
C PRO A 317 -24.75 -15.24 -27.49
N ASN A 318 -25.18 -14.07 -27.99
CA ASN A 318 -25.28 -13.83 -29.43
C ASN A 318 -23.91 -13.84 -30.10
N LEU A 319 -22.88 -13.31 -29.44
CA LEU A 319 -21.51 -13.29 -29.92
C LEU A 319 -20.94 -14.72 -30.02
N LEU A 320 -21.10 -15.53 -28.97
CA LEU A 320 -20.64 -16.91 -28.92
C LEU A 320 -21.29 -17.82 -29.96
N LEU A 321 -22.54 -17.55 -30.34
CA LEU A 321 -23.29 -18.31 -31.33
C LEU A 321 -23.15 -17.76 -32.77
N ALA A 322 -22.40 -16.66 -32.95
CA ALA A 322 -22.26 -16.04 -34.26
C ALA A 322 -21.48 -16.96 -35.25
N SER A 323 -21.99 -17.11 -36.45
CA SER A 323 -21.28 -17.83 -37.51
C SER A 323 -20.07 -17.07 -38.02
N THR A 324 -19.11 -17.76 -38.62
CA THR A 324 -17.92 -17.14 -39.22
C THR A 324 -18.28 -16.03 -40.22
N ASP A 325 -19.34 -16.21 -41.02
CA ASP A 325 -19.79 -15.19 -41.97
C ASP A 325 -20.29 -13.93 -41.27
N LYS A 326 -21.08 -14.06 -40.17
CA LYS A 326 -21.55 -12.91 -39.38
C LYS A 326 -20.41 -12.19 -38.67
N LEU A 327 -19.37 -12.92 -38.23
CA LEU A 327 -18.17 -12.32 -37.64
C LEU A 327 -17.38 -11.54 -38.71
N PHE A 328 -17.26 -12.09 -39.90
CA PHE A 328 -16.58 -11.44 -41.04
C PHE A 328 -17.27 -10.14 -41.51
N GLU A 329 -18.57 -10.04 -41.33
CA GLU A 329 -19.31 -8.80 -41.65
C GLU A 329 -18.98 -7.61 -40.73
N VAL A 330 -18.19 -7.80 -39.65
CA VAL A 330 -17.76 -6.72 -38.77
C VAL A 330 -16.59 -5.98 -39.40
N ASP A 331 -16.70 -4.64 -39.55
CA ASP A 331 -15.62 -3.83 -40.10
C ASP A 331 -14.30 -4.04 -39.34
N GLY A 332 -13.22 -4.32 -40.09
CA GLY A 332 -11.89 -4.59 -39.53
C GLY A 332 -11.64 -6.07 -39.17
N ILE A 333 -12.61 -6.96 -39.34
CA ILE A 333 -12.43 -8.40 -39.16
C ILE A 333 -12.28 -9.11 -40.50
N GLY A 334 -11.07 -9.54 -40.80
CA GLY A 334 -10.78 -10.38 -41.97
C GLY A 334 -11.22 -11.84 -41.79
N ARG A 335 -11.33 -12.60 -42.89
CA ARG A 335 -11.75 -14.03 -42.88
C ARG A 335 -10.96 -14.87 -41.89
N ASN A 336 -9.63 -14.75 -41.86
CA ASN A 336 -8.80 -15.52 -40.95
C ASN A 336 -9.10 -15.22 -39.46
N ARG A 337 -9.27 -13.95 -39.11
CA ARG A 337 -9.64 -13.55 -37.75
C ARG A 337 -11.04 -13.99 -37.37
N ALA A 338 -12.01 -13.94 -38.29
CA ALA A 338 -13.35 -14.47 -38.08
C ALA A 338 -13.36 -15.96 -37.80
N GLN A 339 -12.54 -16.72 -38.51
CA GLN A 339 -12.38 -18.17 -38.28
C GLN A 339 -11.70 -18.45 -36.91
N GLN A 340 -10.62 -17.74 -36.59
CA GLN A 340 -9.95 -17.86 -35.28
C GLN A 340 -10.87 -17.52 -34.10
N LEU A 341 -11.69 -16.45 -34.22
CA LEU A 341 -12.69 -16.10 -33.23
C LEU A 341 -13.73 -17.23 -33.07
N ARG A 342 -14.20 -17.81 -34.17
CA ARG A 342 -15.15 -18.93 -34.11
C ARG A 342 -14.55 -20.14 -33.39
N GLU A 343 -13.34 -20.52 -33.73
CA GLU A 343 -12.62 -21.62 -33.05
C GLU A 343 -12.41 -21.36 -31.57
N TYR A 344 -12.09 -20.12 -31.22
CA TYR A 344 -11.95 -19.70 -29.81
C TYR A 344 -13.28 -19.81 -29.05
N PHE A 345 -14.40 -19.34 -29.63
CA PHE A 345 -15.72 -19.44 -29.03
C PHE A 345 -16.19 -20.89 -28.90
N ASP A 346 -15.90 -21.73 -29.91
CA ASP A 346 -16.20 -23.17 -29.84
C ASP A 346 -15.44 -23.85 -28.71
N THR A 347 -14.20 -23.43 -28.47
CA THR A 347 -13.38 -23.96 -27.37
C THR A 347 -13.95 -23.57 -26.02
N LEU A 348 -14.38 -22.29 -25.85
CA LEU A 348 -15.03 -21.83 -24.61
C LEU A 348 -16.32 -22.59 -24.30
N LEU A 349 -17.17 -22.80 -25.32
CA LEU A 349 -18.43 -23.53 -25.16
C LEU A 349 -18.20 -25.02 -24.84
N LYS A 350 -17.17 -25.65 -25.42
CA LYS A 350 -16.82 -27.04 -25.12
C LYS A 350 -16.30 -27.24 -23.71
N ASN A 351 -15.46 -26.30 -23.22
CA ASN A 351 -14.88 -26.39 -21.88
C ASN A 351 -15.95 -26.38 -20.79
N ILE A 352 -17.02 -25.66 -20.96
CA ILE A 352 -18.15 -25.64 -20.04
C ILE A 352 -18.93 -26.96 -20.10
N GLY A 353 -19.19 -27.50 -21.31
CA GLY A 353 -19.81 -28.82 -21.46
C GLY A 353 -19.02 -29.95 -20.79
N PHE A 354 -17.69 -29.84 -20.73
CA PHE A 354 -16.83 -30.79 -20.02
C PHE A 354 -16.84 -30.62 -18.50
N SER A 355 -17.04 -29.41 -17.96
CA SER A 355 -17.15 -29.16 -16.52
C SER A 355 -18.38 -29.86 -15.93
N TYR A 356 -19.49 -29.92 -16.67
CA TYR A 356 -20.71 -30.63 -16.25
C TYR A 356 -20.58 -32.17 -16.26
N ILE A 357 -19.68 -32.71 -17.09
CA ILE A 357 -19.50 -34.18 -17.17
C ILE A 357 -18.58 -34.72 -16.08
N ASN A 358 -17.68 -33.89 -15.57
CA ASN A 358 -16.69 -34.26 -14.54
C ASN A 358 -17.03 -33.79 -13.12
N GLY A 359 -18.17 -33.15 -12.92
CA GLY A 359 -18.64 -32.61 -11.63
C GLY A 359 -19.71 -33.45 -10.91
N ASN A 360 -19.85 -34.74 -11.28
CA ASN A 360 -20.69 -35.74 -10.58
C ASN A 360 -19.83 -36.75 -9.87
#